data_92aa7b405553f7eeb8d9a7c65376e58b
#
_entry.id   92aa7b405553f7eeb8d9a7c65376e58b
#
_cell.length_a   1.000
_cell.length_b   1.000
_cell.length_c   1.000
_cell.angle_alpha   90.00
_cell.angle_beta   90.00
_cell.angle_gamma   90.00
#
_symmetry.space_group_name_H-M   'P 1'
#
loop_
_entity.id
_entity.type
_entity.pdbx_description
1 polymer ?
#
loop_
_entity_poly.entity_id
_entity_poly.type
_entity_poly.pdbx_seq_one_letter_code
_entity_poly.pdbx_strand_id
1 'polypeptide(L)'
;MNIGFVAGVIARDRVAAFERILWRTLRGNLYMNQSEIPEPLVDPTNNESINKNVFVIFAHGKEILAKIRKISESMGADVHNVDENSDLRRDQIHEVNNRLNDVQNVLNNTQNTLQAELNQISQSLSAWMVLVAKEKAVYNTLNMFSYDRDRRTLIAEGWCPTNDLPLIRTTLQDVTNRAGLSVPSIVHEIKTNKTPPTYLKTNKFTEGFQTIVNAYGTATYQEVNPAMPVIVTFPFLFAVMFGDFGHAIIMLSAALAMIYWEKSLKKVSFELFAMIFYGRYIALVMAVFSVFTGLIYNDAFSKSMTLFTSAWEYKKPDNWTPGMTITATLNDNGYRYPFGMDYAWHGTDNDLLFSNSYKMKMSIILGWAHMTYSLCFAYINARHFKKPIDIWGNFVPGMIFFQSIFGYLVICIIYKWSVDWAAAGANPPGLLNMLIYMFLQPGTIPEGENLYSGQATVQVILLLLAFAQVPILLFLKPFYLRWENNRARAKGYRGLGETSRVSALDGDEDDESARLNGNGNSFDEGEGVAMISQNIDDDEHEEFEFSEVMIHQVIHTIGKSHCYSFRKRFC
;
A
#
# COMPACT_ATOMS: atom_id res chain seq x y z
N MET A 1 -70.82 37.20 22.45
CA MET A 1 -70.12 36.60 21.32
C MET A 1 -68.74 36.27 21.79
N ASN A 2 -68.46 34.99 22.06
CA ASN A 2 -67.09 34.62 22.51
C ASN A 2 -66.21 34.40 21.28
N ILE A 3 -65.19 35.24 21.11
CA ILE A 3 -64.10 35.07 20.14
C ILE A 3 -63.09 34.16 20.81
N GLY A 4 -62.95 32.95 20.30
CA GLY A 4 -61.91 32.04 20.77
C GLY A 4 -60.63 32.21 20.00
N PHE A 5 -59.52 31.75 20.55
CA PHE A 5 -58.22 31.79 19.90
C PHE A 5 -57.50 30.43 19.97
N VAL A 6 -56.58 30.22 19.04
CA VAL A 6 -55.63 29.10 19.02
C VAL A 6 -54.22 29.68 18.94
N ALA A 7 -53.37 29.30 19.89
CA ALA A 7 -51.98 29.71 19.93
C ALA A 7 -51.08 28.51 19.71
N GLY A 8 -49.96 28.72 19.03
CA GLY A 8 -49.00 27.65 18.75
C GLY A 8 -47.69 28.17 18.17
N VAL A 9 -46.81 27.23 17.89
CA VAL A 9 -45.48 27.48 17.31
C VAL A 9 -45.31 26.66 16.03
N ILE A 10 -44.84 27.27 14.98
CA ILE A 10 -44.65 26.65 13.66
C ILE A 10 -43.27 27.01 13.09
N ALA A 11 -42.68 26.13 12.29
CA ALA A 11 -41.43 26.41 11.59
C ALA A 11 -41.59 27.61 10.64
N ARG A 12 -40.61 28.53 10.62
CA ARG A 12 -40.63 29.80 9.90
C ARG A 12 -40.84 29.62 8.40
N ASP A 13 -40.26 28.61 7.80
CA ASP A 13 -40.38 28.26 6.37
C ASP A 13 -41.82 27.87 5.97
N ARG A 14 -42.61 27.34 6.92
CA ARG A 14 -43.99 26.88 6.69
C ARG A 14 -45.07 27.93 6.94
N VAL A 15 -44.72 29.03 7.60
CA VAL A 15 -45.67 30.08 8.00
C VAL A 15 -46.44 30.63 6.82
N ALA A 16 -45.79 30.94 5.71
CA ALA A 16 -46.45 31.51 4.52
C ALA A 16 -47.41 30.52 3.83
N ALA A 17 -47.13 29.23 3.87
CA ALA A 17 -48.00 28.19 3.38
C ALA A 17 -49.19 27.97 4.33
N PHE A 18 -48.93 27.97 5.63
CA PHE A 18 -49.92 27.83 6.69
C PHE A 18 -50.97 28.94 6.65
N GLU A 19 -50.55 30.19 6.57
CA GLU A 19 -51.46 31.35 6.45
C GLU A 19 -52.35 31.25 5.20
N ARG A 20 -51.82 30.90 4.06
CA ARG A 20 -52.58 30.72 2.80
C ARG A 20 -53.63 29.60 2.92
N ILE A 21 -53.31 28.49 3.53
CA ILE A 21 -54.20 27.35 3.72
C ILE A 21 -55.34 27.75 4.66
N LEU A 22 -55.05 28.40 5.77
CA LEU A 22 -56.05 28.89 6.72
C LEU A 22 -56.99 29.90 6.07
N TRP A 23 -56.48 30.89 5.35
CA TRP A 23 -57.28 31.90 4.62
C TRP A 23 -58.24 31.26 3.62
N ARG A 24 -57.80 30.28 2.86
CA ARG A 24 -58.64 29.56 1.90
C ARG A 24 -59.71 28.70 2.58
N THR A 25 -59.33 27.99 3.63
CA THR A 25 -60.22 27.05 4.32
C THR A 25 -61.31 27.77 5.11
N LEU A 26 -60.99 28.92 5.69
CA LEU A 26 -61.91 29.71 6.52
C LEU A 26 -62.53 30.88 5.80
N ARG A 27 -62.31 31.01 4.49
CA ARG A 27 -62.89 32.06 3.62
C ARG A 27 -62.66 33.48 4.15
N GLY A 28 -61.51 33.74 4.77
CA GLY A 28 -61.12 35.03 5.31
C GLY A 28 -61.70 35.35 6.72
N ASN A 29 -62.46 34.46 7.35
CA ASN A 29 -63.07 34.70 8.68
C ASN A 29 -62.07 34.31 9.81
N LEU A 30 -60.85 34.85 9.74
CA LEU A 30 -59.81 34.67 10.79
C LEU A 30 -58.97 35.93 10.86
N TYR A 31 -58.40 36.15 12.05
CA TYR A 31 -57.29 37.09 12.25
C TYR A 31 -56.11 36.37 12.83
N MET A 32 -55.00 36.40 12.14
CA MET A 32 -53.75 35.77 12.55
C MET A 32 -52.71 36.84 12.86
N ASN A 33 -52.08 36.73 14.01
CA ASN A 33 -50.88 37.48 14.36
C ASN A 33 -49.72 36.53 14.62
N GLN A 34 -48.53 36.90 14.18
CA GLN A 34 -47.32 36.10 14.31
C GLN A 34 -46.17 36.94 14.83
N SER A 35 -45.28 36.29 15.58
CA SER A 35 -44.02 36.89 16.08
C SER A 35 -42.90 35.91 15.91
N GLU A 36 -41.73 36.41 15.53
CA GLU A 36 -40.53 35.59 15.37
C GLU A 36 -39.93 35.29 16.72
N ILE A 37 -39.49 34.04 16.93
CA ILE A 37 -38.67 33.65 18.07
C ILE A 37 -37.19 33.97 17.72
N PRO A 38 -36.52 34.84 18.50
CA PRO A 38 -35.14 35.27 18.20
C PRO A 38 -34.11 34.14 18.32
N GLU A 39 -34.36 33.16 19.16
CA GLU A 39 -33.45 32.03 19.39
C GLU A 39 -33.89 30.80 18.61
N PRO A 40 -32.96 30.12 17.89
CA PRO A 40 -33.30 28.89 17.20
C PRO A 40 -33.60 27.78 18.22
N LEU A 41 -34.67 27.04 18.02
CA LEU A 41 -35.05 25.90 18.85
C LEU A 41 -34.47 24.61 18.29
N VAL A 42 -33.84 23.80 19.15
CA VAL A 42 -33.31 22.51 18.75
C VAL A 42 -34.43 21.48 18.76
N ASP A 43 -34.61 20.79 17.65
CA ASP A 43 -35.56 19.68 17.55
C ASP A 43 -34.99 18.45 18.27
N PRO A 44 -35.69 17.91 19.29
CA PRO A 44 -35.20 16.76 20.06
C PRO A 44 -35.09 15.47 19.23
N THR A 45 -35.72 15.39 18.05
CA THR A 45 -35.68 14.18 17.21
C THR A 45 -34.45 14.14 16.31
N ASN A 46 -34.06 15.27 15.70
CA ASN A 46 -33.01 15.35 14.69
C ASN A 46 -31.76 16.14 15.15
N ASN A 47 -31.80 16.76 16.34
CA ASN A 47 -30.76 17.68 16.82
C ASN A 47 -30.47 18.86 15.87
N GLU A 48 -31.41 19.20 14.98
CA GLU A 48 -31.30 20.33 14.07
C GLU A 48 -31.85 21.58 14.71
N SER A 49 -31.16 22.71 14.52
CA SER A 49 -31.66 24.03 14.97
C SER A 49 -32.67 24.58 13.96
N ILE A 50 -33.95 24.69 14.37
CA ILE A 50 -35.04 25.17 13.54
C ILE A 50 -35.52 26.53 14.04
N ASN A 51 -35.62 27.49 13.12
CA ASN A 51 -36.21 28.78 13.42
C ASN A 51 -37.73 28.63 13.43
N LYS A 52 -38.39 28.93 14.56
CA LYS A 52 -39.84 28.85 14.74
C LYS A 52 -40.44 30.23 14.97
N ASN A 53 -41.70 30.39 14.56
CA ASN A 53 -42.51 31.56 14.82
C ASN A 53 -43.69 31.19 15.72
N VAL A 54 -44.02 32.07 16.67
CA VAL A 54 -45.27 31.97 17.45
C VAL A 54 -46.42 32.58 16.66
N PHE A 55 -47.55 31.92 16.64
CA PHE A 55 -48.76 32.43 16.03
C PHE A 55 -49.94 32.39 17.00
N VAL A 56 -50.83 33.36 16.86
CA VAL A 56 -52.13 33.40 17.54
C VAL A 56 -53.19 33.67 16.50
N ILE A 57 -54.20 32.81 16.44
CA ILE A 57 -55.30 32.89 15.48
C ILE A 57 -56.61 33.11 16.22
N PHE A 58 -57.28 34.19 15.93
CA PHE A 58 -58.59 34.50 16.48
C PHE A 58 -59.69 34.10 15.47
N ALA A 59 -60.70 33.37 15.95
CA ALA A 59 -61.83 32.96 15.10
C ALA A 59 -63.09 32.84 15.93
N HIS A 60 -64.20 32.93 15.25
CA HIS A 60 -65.56 32.87 15.88
C HIS A 60 -66.17 31.48 15.67
N GLY A 61 -66.54 30.81 16.76
CA GLY A 61 -67.26 29.54 16.75
C GLY A 61 -66.34 28.29 17.05
N LYS A 62 -66.85 27.40 17.92
CA LYS A 62 -66.14 26.23 18.39
C LYS A 62 -65.70 25.24 17.28
N GLU A 63 -66.54 25.08 16.25
CA GLU A 63 -66.24 24.22 15.11
C GLU A 63 -65.06 24.75 14.25
N ILE A 64 -64.98 26.08 14.10
CA ILE A 64 -63.90 26.74 13.35
C ILE A 64 -62.61 26.59 14.10
N LEU A 65 -62.61 26.78 15.43
CA LEU A 65 -61.43 26.58 16.28
C LEU A 65 -60.91 25.13 16.24
N ALA A 66 -61.85 24.14 16.24
CA ALA A 66 -61.47 22.73 16.08
C ALA A 66 -60.85 22.44 14.71
N LYS A 67 -61.32 23.07 13.63
CA LYS A 67 -60.73 22.97 12.29
C LYS A 67 -59.35 23.62 12.24
N ILE A 68 -59.19 24.81 12.83
CA ILE A 68 -57.88 25.50 12.92
C ILE A 68 -56.89 24.61 13.63
N ARG A 69 -57.24 24.01 14.77
CA ARG A 69 -56.35 23.11 15.52
C ARG A 69 -55.89 21.92 14.68
N LYS A 70 -56.82 21.24 14.00
CA LYS A 70 -56.49 20.12 13.09
C LYS A 70 -55.58 20.52 11.93
N ILE A 71 -55.80 21.69 11.33
CA ILE A 71 -54.94 22.20 10.26
C ILE A 71 -53.57 22.56 10.80
N SER A 72 -53.50 23.18 11.98
CA SER A 72 -52.22 23.51 12.63
C SER A 72 -51.38 22.23 12.91
N GLU A 73 -52.03 21.22 13.50
CA GLU A 73 -51.41 19.92 13.78
C GLU A 73 -50.95 19.22 12.48
N SER A 74 -51.77 19.25 11.43
CA SER A 74 -51.44 18.64 10.13
C SER A 74 -50.25 19.31 9.42
N MET A 75 -50.01 20.59 9.70
CA MET A 75 -48.90 21.37 9.18
C MET A 75 -47.64 21.26 10.06
N GLY A 76 -47.70 20.44 11.12
CA GLY A 76 -46.58 20.26 12.04
C GLY A 76 -46.37 21.43 12.98
N ALA A 77 -47.43 22.15 13.33
CA ALA A 77 -47.40 23.18 14.35
C ALA A 77 -47.69 22.59 15.74
N ASP A 78 -46.91 22.99 16.72
CA ASP A 78 -47.13 22.66 18.13
C ASP A 78 -48.18 23.62 18.70
N VAL A 79 -49.39 23.10 19.00
CA VAL A 79 -50.50 23.90 19.52
C VAL A 79 -50.53 23.86 21.03
N HIS A 80 -50.56 25.04 21.66
CA HIS A 80 -50.56 25.20 23.12
C HIS A 80 -51.93 25.74 23.59
N ASN A 81 -52.43 25.19 24.70
CA ASN A 81 -53.62 25.69 25.35
C ASN A 81 -53.22 26.88 26.24
N VAL A 82 -53.60 28.05 25.85
CA VAL A 82 -53.40 29.30 26.58
C VAL A 82 -54.73 29.78 27.13
N ASP A 83 -54.80 30.13 28.38
CA ASP A 83 -56.04 30.56 29.04
C ASP A 83 -56.44 31.99 28.64
N GLU A 84 -57.75 32.27 28.54
CA GLU A 84 -58.24 33.60 28.22
C GLU A 84 -58.06 34.62 29.35
N ASN A 85 -58.01 34.13 30.60
CA ASN A 85 -57.84 34.98 31.79
C ASN A 85 -56.38 35.37 31.98
N SER A 86 -56.12 36.67 32.17
CA SER A 86 -54.74 37.20 32.37
C SER A 86 -54.04 36.66 33.59
N ASP A 87 -54.77 36.41 34.66
CA ASP A 87 -54.18 35.94 35.93
C ASP A 87 -53.77 34.45 35.82
N LEU A 88 -54.66 33.64 35.23
CA LEU A 88 -54.34 32.24 34.98
C LEU A 88 -53.19 32.07 33.98
N ARG A 89 -53.04 32.93 32.97
CA ARG A 89 -51.86 32.93 32.08
C ARG A 89 -50.59 33.26 32.80
N ARG A 90 -50.65 34.21 33.77
CA ARG A 90 -49.46 34.55 34.57
C ARG A 90 -49.03 33.38 35.44
N ASP A 91 -50.01 32.69 36.06
CA ASP A 91 -49.72 31.49 36.84
C ASP A 91 -49.16 30.35 35.99
N GLN A 92 -49.71 30.13 34.79
CA GLN A 92 -49.17 29.16 33.84
C GLN A 92 -47.72 29.49 33.40
N ILE A 93 -47.45 30.76 33.13
CA ILE A 93 -46.10 31.21 32.78
C ILE A 93 -45.15 30.95 33.94
N HIS A 94 -45.59 31.23 35.18
CA HIS A 94 -44.77 30.98 36.38
C HIS A 94 -44.52 29.49 36.58
N GLU A 95 -45.53 28.66 36.41
CA GLU A 95 -45.41 27.21 36.47
C GLU A 95 -44.43 26.64 35.41
N VAL A 96 -44.55 27.09 34.15
CA VAL A 96 -43.65 26.68 33.08
C VAL A 96 -42.19 27.12 33.34
N ASN A 97 -42.00 28.35 33.84
CA ASN A 97 -40.69 28.84 34.22
C ASN A 97 -40.09 28.04 35.36
N ASN A 98 -40.87 27.67 36.38
CA ASN A 98 -40.41 26.83 37.48
C ASN A 98 -39.99 25.44 36.94
N ARG A 99 -40.82 24.81 36.10
CA ARG A 99 -40.47 23.52 35.47
C ARG A 99 -39.21 23.62 34.59
N LEU A 100 -39.06 24.72 33.86
CA LEU A 100 -37.89 24.97 33.04
C LEU A 100 -36.63 25.08 33.91
N ASN A 101 -36.69 25.84 35.00
CA ASN A 101 -35.61 25.97 35.96
C ASN A 101 -35.26 24.63 36.63
N ASP A 102 -36.30 23.84 36.99
CA ASP A 102 -36.07 22.52 37.59
C ASP A 102 -35.35 21.58 36.61
N VAL A 103 -35.81 21.52 35.34
CA VAL A 103 -35.15 20.72 34.31
C VAL A 103 -33.71 21.20 34.05
N GLN A 104 -33.52 22.54 33.99
CA GLN A 104 -32.18 23.13 33.82
C GLN A 104 -31.24 22.76 34.99
N ASN A 105 -31.74 22.78 36.20
CA ASN A 105 -30.97 22.39 37.40
C ASN A 105 -30.62 20.89 37.36
N VAL A 106 -31.57 20.04 36.99
CA VAL A 106 -31.31 18.59 36.83
C VAL A 106 -30.27 18.35 35.74
N LEU A 107 -30.37 19.03 34.59
CA LEU A 107 -29.42 18.93 33.51
C LEU A 107 -28.01 19.36 33.93
N ASN A 108 -27.89 20.51 34.59
CA ASN A 108 -26.61 21.02 35.11
C ASN A 108 -26.00 20.07 36.14
N ASN A 109 -26.82 19.56 37.08
CA ASN A 109 -26.35 18.58 38.07
C ASN A 109 -25.87 17.27 37.39
N THR A 110 -26.63 16.78 36.42
CA THR A 110 -26.24 15.57 35.68
C THR A 110 -24.94 15.78 34.90
N GLN A 111 -24.81 16.93 34.24
CA GLN A 111 -23.61 17.29 33.50
C GLN A 111 -22.38 17.43 34.41
N ASN A 112 -22.56 18.08 35.58
CA ASN A 112 -21.50 18.21 36.57
C ASN A 112 -21.06 16.84 37.16
N THR A 113 -22.04 15.97 37.44
CA THR A 113 -21.77 14.60 37.89
C THR A 113 -21.03 13.81 36.82
N LEU A 114 -21.49 13.86 35.57
CA LEU A 114 -20.84 13.21 34.44
C LEU A 114 -19.38 13.69 34.27
N GLN A 115 -19.16 15.01 34.39
CA GLN A 115 -17.83 15.59 34.27
C GLN A 115 -16.90 15.19 35.43
N ALA A 116 -17.45 15.11 36.65
CA ALA A 116 -16.69 14.63 37.81
C ALA A 116 -16.28 13.16 37.65
N GLU A 117 -17.20 12.30 37.22
CA GLU A 117 -16.93 10.87 36.95
C GLU A 117 -15.91 10.69 35.80
N LEU A 118 -16.05 11.44 34.72
CA LEU A 118 -15.09 11.41 33.62
C LEU A 118 -13.69 11.85 34.05
N ASN A 119 -13.59 12.88 34.91
CA ASN A 119 -12.31 13.31 35.46
C ASN A 119 -11.68 12.24 36.34
N GLN A 120 -12.46 11.55 37.15
CA GLN A 120 -12.00 10.44 37.98
C GLN A 120 -11.52 9.26 37.12
N ILE A 121 -12.30 8.89 36.11
CA ILE A 121 -11.93 7.84 35.16
C ILE A 121 -10.65 8.21 34.38
N SER A 122 -10.50 9.47 33.98
CA SER A 122 -9.33 9.93 33.20
C SER A 122 -8.00 9.71 33.95
N GLN A 123 -8.02 9.80 35.27
CA GLN A 123 -6.82 9.59 36.09
C GLN A 123 -6.35 8.12 36.10
N SER A 124 -7.28 7.18 36.04
CA SER A 124 -7.00 5.74 36.07
C SER A 124 -6.99 5.08 34.69
N LEU A 125 -7.50 5.75 33.64
CA LEU A 125 -7.68 5.19 32.32
C LEU A 125 -6.38 4.67 31.69
N SER A 126 -5.29 5.41 31.85
CA SER A 126 -3.98 5.01 31.32
C SER A 126 -3.47 3.71 31.97
N ALA A 127 -3.67 3.58 33.28
CA ALA A 127 -3.31 2.36 34.01
C ALA A 127 -4.19 1.17 33.58
N TRP A 128 -5.49 1.38 33.41
CA TRP A 128 -6.40 0.34 32.92
C TRP A 128 -6.07 -0.10 31.51
N MET A 129 -5.77 0.83 30.59
CA MET A 129 -5.36 0.49 29.23
C MET A 129 -4.12 -0.40 29.21
N VAL A 130 -3.11 -0.09 30.04
CA VAL A 130 -1.91 -0.91 30.16
C VAL A 130 -2.24 -2.29 30.74
N LEU A 131 -3.09 -2.35 31.76
CA LEU A 131 -3.50 -3.62 32.38
C LEU A 131 -4.25 -4.49 31.40
N VAL A 132 -5.26 -3.94 30.70
CA VAL A 132 -6.02 -4.66 29.69
C VAL A 132 -5.14 -5.11 28.55
N ALA A 133 -4.18 -4.29 28.09
CA ALA A 133 -3.24 -4.68 27.05
C ALA A 133 -2.34 -5.87 27.50
N LYS A 134 -1.89 -5.86 28.75
CA LYS A 134 -1.12 -6.98 29.33
C LYS A 134 -1.96 -8.25 29.40
N GLU A 135 -3.16 -8.18 29.96
CA GLU A 135 -4.08 -9.32 30.07
C GLU A 135 -4.42 -9.89 28.68
N LYS A 136 -4.74 -9.00 27.73
CA LYS A 136 -4.99 -9.42 26.33
C LYS A 136 -3.78 -10.14 25.73
N ALA A 137 -2.56 -9.66 25.97
CA ALA A 137 -1.34 -10.31 25.49
C ALA A 137 -1.16 -11.69 26.13
N VAL A 138 -1.44 -11.82 27.44
CA VAL A 138 -1.39 -13.13 28.14
C VAL A 138 -2.38 -14.11 27.53
N TYR A 139 -3.66 -13.73 27.37
CA TYR A 139 -4.67 -14.61 26.81
C TYR A 139 -4.39 -14.96 25.34
N ASN A 140 -3.93 -14.01 24.54
CA ASN A 140 -3.51 -14.29 23.17
C ASN A 140 -2.36 -15.32 23.13
N THR A 141 -1.40 -15.21 24.04
CA THR A 141 -0.30 -16.16 24.13
C THR A 141 -0.80 -17.53 24.59
N LEU A 142 -1.67 -17.58 25.62
CA LEU A 142 -2.26 -18.83 26.09
C LEU A 142 -3.06 -19.57 24.99
N ASN A 143 -3.76 -18.82 24.11
CA ASN A 143 -4.50 -19.42 23.00
C ASN A 143 -3.59 -20.07 21.94
N MET A 144 -2.29 -19.70 21.91
CA MET A 144 -1.29 -20.32 21.01
C MET A 144 -0.70 -21.61 21.59
N PHE A 145 -0.95 -21.91 22.87
CA PHE A 145 -0.45 -23.09 23.53
C PHE A 145 -1.46 -24.24 23.41
N SER A 146 -0.96 -25.44 23.18
CA SER A 146 -1.72 -26.67 23.32
C SER A 146 -1.65 -27.14 24.77
N TYR A 147 -2.81 -27.46 25.34
CA TYR A 147 -2.88 -27.98 26.71
C TYR A 147 -2.88 -29.50 26.70
N ASP A 148 -1.81 -30.11 27.23
CA ASP A 148 -1.74 -31.55 27.47
C ASP A 148 -2.44 -31.84 28.80
N ARG A 149 -3.58 -32.55 28.70
CA ARG A 149 -4.42 -32.89 29.86
C ARG A 149 -3.75 -33.90 30.80
N ASP A 150 -2.98 -34.80 30.27
CA ASP A 150 -2.39 -35.90 31.03
C ASP A 150 -1.19 -35.42 31.86
N ARG A 151 -0.38 -34.55 31.26
CA ARG A 151 0.82 -33.97 31.91
C ARG A 151 0.57 -32.63 32.58
N ARG A 152 -0.62 -32.05 32.45
CA ARG A 152 -0.97 -30.69 32.95
C ARG A 152 0.06 -29.66 32.55
N THR A 153 0.58 -29.75 31.34
CA THR A 153 1.61 -28.86 30.80
C THR A 153 1.07 -28.11 29.60
N LEU A 154 1.59 -26.90 29.42
CA LEU A 154 1.35 -26.08 28.22
C LEU A 154 2.50 -26.33 27.25
N ILE A 155 2.17 -26.76 26.04
CA ILE A 155 3.14 -27.01 24.96
C ILE A 155 2.91 -26.01 23.86
N ALA A 156 3.97 -25.37 23.37
CA ALA A 156 3.92 -24.51 22.20
C ALA A 156 5.12 -24.80 21.28
N GLU A 157 4.83 -24.81 20.01
CA GLU A 157 5.84 -24.90 18.96
C GLU A 157 5.98 -23.54 18.28
N GLY A 158 7.18 -23.15 17.96
CA GLY A 158 7.42 -21.88 17.29
C GLY A 158 8.78 -21.84 16.62
N TRP A 159 8.93 -20.91 15.67
CA TRP A 159 10.18 -20.67 15.00
C TRP A 159 10.94 -19.52 15.68
N CYS A 160 12.23 -19.69 15.91
CA CYS A 160 13.08 -18.63 16.44
C CYS A 160 14.41 -18.58 15.66
N PRO A 161 15.07 -17.39 15.59
CA PRO A 161 16.40 -17.31 15.05
C PRO A 161 17.40 -18.11 15.90
N THR A 162 18.23 -18.91 15.26
CA THR A 162 19.22 -19.77 15.95
C THR A 162 20.15 -18.95 16.88
N ASN A 163 20.49 -17.72 16.49
CA ASN A 163 21.34 -16.83 17.28
C ASN A 163 20.69 -16.36 18.59
N ASP A 164 19.35 -16.32 18.64
CA ASP A 164 18.59 -15.81 19.79
C ASP A 164 18.19 -16.94 20.75
N LEU A 165 18.44 -18.21 20.41
CA LEU A 165 18.12 -19.37 21.24
C LEU A 165 18.75 -19.33 22.65
N PRO A 166 20.04 -18.96 22.82
CA PRO A 166 20.61 -18.80 24.16
C PRO A 166 19.90 -17.73 24.99
N LEU A 167 19.51 -16.61 24.36
CA LEU A 167 18.77 -15.53 25.00
C LEU A 167 17.40 -15.99 25.48
N ILE A 168 16.70 -16.80 24.65
CA ILE A 168 15.39 -17.37 25.02
C ILE A 168 15.51 -18.26 26.25
N ARG A 169 16.53 -19.14 26.30
CA ARG A 169 16.77 -20.02 27.44
C ARG A 169 17.06 -19.23 28.72
N THR A 170 17.96 -18.24 28.66
CA THR A 170 18.27 -17.41 29.81
C THR A 170 17.08 -16.60 30.29
N THR A 171 16.29 -16.03 29.37
CA THR A 171 15.08 -15.26 29.71
C THR A 171 14.03 -16.13 30.38
N LEU A 172 13.80 -17.36 29.89
CA LEU A 172 12.86 -18.30 30.51
C LEU A 172 13.31 -18.72 31.92
N GLN A 173 14.59 -18.95 32.12
CA GLN A 173 15.15 -19.23 33.45
C GLN A 173 14.98 -18.03 34.39
N ASP A 174 15.27 -16.83 33.95
CA ASP A 174 15.08 -15.60 34.73
C ASP A 174 13.60 -15.40 35.13
N VAL A 175 12.67 -15.64 34.20
CA VAL A 175 11.22 -15.52 34.47
C VAL A 175 10.80 -16.57 35.48
N THR A 176 11.26 -17.82 35.32
CA THR A 176 10.95 -18.91 36.26
C THR A 176 11.47 -18.60 37.68
N ASN A 177 12.70 -18.09 37.79
CA ASN A 177 13.28 -17.71 39.07
C ASN A 177 12.53 -16.54 39.72
N ARG A 178 12.12 -15.52 38.93
CA ARG A 178 11.35 -14.37 39.43
C ARG A 178 9.93 -14.79 39.86
N ALA A 179 9.33 -15.74 39.18
CA ALA A 179 8.00 -16.25 39.51
C ALA A 179 8.01 -17.23 40.70
N GLY A 180 9.20 -17.64 41.20
CA GLY A 180 9.32 -18.59 42.29
C GLY A 180 8.81 -19.99 41.97
N LEU A 181 8.77 -20.38 40.69
CA LEU A 181 8.30 -21.68 40.26
C LEU A 181 9.37 -22.75 40.49
N SER A 182 8.97 -23.89 41.02
CA SER A 182 9.87 -25.02 41.28
C SER A 182 10.26 -25.79 40.01
N VAL A 183 9.46 -25.69 38.94
CA VAL A 183 9.68 -26.37 37.66
C VAL A 183 10.09 -25.36 36.59
N PRO A 184 11.29 -25.49 35.99
CA PRO A 184 11.71 -24.58 34.92
C PRO A 184 10.98 -24.89 33.61
N SER A 185 10.78 -23.84 32.80
CA SER A 185 10.33 -24.00 31.41
C SER A 185 11.42 -24.67 30.57
N ILE A 186 11.08 -25.73 29.85
CA ILE A 186 12.02 -26.53 29.06
C ILE A 186 11.91 -26.14 27.58
N VAL A 187 13.03 -25.92 26.93
CA VAL A 187 13.11 -25.61 25.48
C VAL A 187 13.86 -26.74 24.78
N HIS A 188 13.17 -27.42 23.89
CA HIS A 188 13.74 -28.46 23.03
C HIS A 188 13.81 -27.98 21.58
N GLU A 189 14.90 -28.29 20.90
CA GLU A 189 15.05 -28.06 19.47
C GLU A 189 14.46 -29.26 18.71
N ILE A 190 13.41 -29.03 17.93
CA ILE A 190 12.77 -30.06 17.11
C ILE A 190 13.37 -29.99 15.71
N LYS A 191 13.93 -31.10 15.24
CA LYS A 191 14.39 -31.21 13.86
C LYS A 191 13.19 -31.50 12.96
N THR A 192 12.92 -30.61 12.02
CA THR A 192 11.80 -30.73 11.09
C THR A 192 12.27 -30.54 9.65
N ASN A 193 11.58 -31.16 8.71
CA ASN A 193 11.80 -30.97 7.27
C ASN A 193 10.96 -29.82 6.69
N LYS A 194 10.10 -29.19 7.52
CA LYS A 194 9.29 -28.04 7.10
C LYS A 194 10.19 -26.83 6.84
N THR A 195 9.87 -26.06 5.81
CA THR A 195 10.58 -24.82 5.49
C THR A 195 10.29 -23.76 6.56
N PRO A 196 11.30 -23.22 7.25
CA PRO A 196 11.08 -22.19 8.25
C PRO A 196 10.65 -20.87 7.61
N PRO A 197 9.90 -20.01 8.34
CA PRO A 197 9.61 -18.68 7.88
C PRO A 197 10.88 -17.84 7.74
N THR A 198 10.89 -16.92 6.79
CA THR A 198 12.05 -16.07 6.53
C THR A 198 12.17 -14.99 7.61
N TYR A 199 13.28 -14.99 8.34
CA TYR A 199 13.64 -13.94 9.27
C TYR A 199 14.78 -13.09 8.71
N LEU A 200 14.51 -11.79 8.52
CA LEU A 200 15.50 -10.83 8.02
C LEU A 200 15.77 -9.79 9.12
N LYS A 201 16.96 -9.85 9.70
CA LYS A 201 17.37 -8.88 10.72
C LYS A 201 17.61 -7.53 10.07
N THR A 202 16.82 -6.53 10.46
CA THR A 202 16.90 -5.17 9.94
C THR A 202 17.36 -4.19 11.01
N ASN A 203 17.96 -3.09 10.58
CA ASN A 203 18.30 -1.94 11.41
C ASN A 203 17.36 -0.78 11.04
N LYS A 204 17.32 0.28 11.85
CA LYS A 204 16.53 1.51 11.57
C LYS A 204 16.73 2.05 10.15
N PHE A 205 17.94 1.89 9.59
CA PHE A 205 18.27 2.34 8.23
C PHE A 205 17.73 1.37 7.16
N THR A 206 17.92 0.05 7.35
CA THR A 206 17.55 -0.96 6.35
C THR A 206 16.09 -1.36 6.39
N GLU A 207 15.39 -1.08 7.49
CA GLU A 207 13.97 -1.43 7.68
C GLU A 207 13.07 -0.85 6.59
N GLY A 208 13.25 0.42 6.24
CA GLY A 208 12.46 1.07 5.19
C GLY A 208 12.63 0.40 3.81
N PHE A 209 13.87 0.05 3.44
CA PHE A 209 14.16 -0.63 2.19
C PHE A 209 13.61 -2.07 2.17
N GLN A 210 13.74 -2.77 3.29
CA GLN A 210 13.18 -4.12 3.44
C GLN A 210 11.64 -4.09 3.35
N THR A 211 10.99 -3.08 3.92
CA THR A 211 9.55 -2.91 3.84
C THR A 211 9.07 -2.67 2.41
N ILE A 212 9.80 -1.87 1.61
CA ILE A 212 9.48 -1.69 0.18
C ILE A 212 9.58 -3.03 -0.56
N VAL A 213 10.64 -3.79 -0.32
CA VAL A 213 10.83 -5.10 -0.96
C VAL A 213 9.73 -6.07 -0.52
N ASN A 214 9.40 -6.11 0.77
CA ASN A 214 8.35 -6.98 1.30
C ASN A 214 6.95 -6.61 0.80
N ALA A 215 6.72 -5.36 0.37
CA ALA A 215 5.48 -4.95 -0.27
C ALA A 215 5.26 -5.65 -1.62
N TYR A 216 6.34 -6.02 -2.32
CA TYR A 216 6.27 -6.81 -3.56
C TYR A 216 6.22 -8.33 -3.29
N GLY A 217 6.78 -8.79 -2.20
CA GLY A 217 6.80 -10.18 -1.77
C GLY A 217 7.95 -10.47 -0.81
N THR A 218 7.71 -11.35 0.17
CA THR A 218 8.77 -11.83 1.05
C THR A 218 9.57 -12.94 0.38
N ALA A 219 10.89 -12.87 0.45
CA ALA A 219 11.76 -13.95 -0.03
C ALA A 219 11.48 -15.25 0.75
N THR A 220 11.56 -16.40 0.10
CA THR A 220 11.46 -17.71 0.76
C THR A 220 12.74 -17.99 1.55
N TYR A 221 12.69 -19.00 2.41
CA TYR A 221 13.88 -19.37 3.21
C TYR A 221 15.08 -19.71 2.32
N GLN A 222 16.24 -19.13 2.61
CA GLN A 222 17.49 -19.24 1.85
C GLN A 222 17.47 -18.65 0.42
N GLU A 223 16.42 -17.95 0.03
CA GLU A 223 16.41 -17.17 -1.20
C GLU A 223 17.22 -15.88 -1.02
N VAL A 224 17.86 -15.42 -2.09
CA VAL A 224 18.62 -14.16 -2.06
C VAL A 224 17.68 -12.99 -1.74
N ASN A 225 18.02 -12.23 -0.69
CA ASN A 225 17.26 -11.03 -0.32
C ASN A 225 17.61 -9.87 -1.26
N PRO A 226 16.70 -9.37 -2.08
CA PRO A 226 16.96 -8.25 -2.98
C PRO A 226 17.04 -6.90 -2.27
N ALA A 227 16.75 -6.81 -0.96
CA ALA A 227 16.79 -5.55 -0.23
C ALA A 227 18.19 -4.94 -0.16
N MET A 228 19.24 -5.75 -0.07
CA MET A 228 20.61 -5.25 0.00
C MET A 228 21.02 -4.43 -1.23
N PRO A 229 20.91 -4.94 -2.46
CA PRO A 229 21.18 -4.12 -3.64
C PRO A 229 20.18 -2.97 -3.84
N VAL A 230 18.93 -3.12 -3.41
CA VAL A 230 17.91 -2.07 -3.52
C VAL A 230 18.28 -0.81 -2.73
N ILE A 231 19.04 -0.92 -1.64
CA ILE A 231 19.53 0.23 -0.87
C ILE A 231 20.31 1.22 -1.78
N VAL A 232 21.04 0.72 -2.75
CA VAL A 232 21.85 1.56 -3.67
C VAL A 232 21.10 1.80 -4.99
N THR A 233 20.57 0.73 -5.60
CA THR A 233 20.02 0.79 -6.96
C THR A 233 18.75 1.62 -7.05
N PHE A 234 17.83 1.47 -6.10
CA PHE A 234 16.54 2.20 -6.12
C PHE A 234 16.74 3.71 -5.96
N PRO A 235 17.47 4.22 -4.94
CA PRO A 235 17.73 5.64 -4.81
C PRO A 235 18.56 6.22 -5.96
N PHE A 236 19.50 5.45 -6.50
CA PHE A 236 20.32 5.88 -7.63
C PHE A 236 19.50 6.03 -8.92
N LEU A 237 18.64 5.06 -9.25
CA LEU A 237 17.76 5.15 -10.41
C LEU A 237 16.75 6.29 -10.27
N PHE A 238 16.22 6.51 -9.07
CA PHE A 238 15.40 7.69 -8.79
C PHE A 238 16.18 8.97 -9.09
N ALA A 239 17.40 9.09 -8.60
CA ALA A 239 18.25 10.26 -8.79
C ALA A 239 18.57 10.52 -10.26
N VAL A 240 18.82 9.47 -11.06
CA VAL A 240 19.05 9.58 -12.52
C VAL A 240 17.85 10.22 -13.24
N MET A 241 16.63 9.92 -12.76
CA MET A 241 15.41 10.49 -13.34
C MET A 241 15.09 11.89 -12.79
N PHE A 242 15.35 12.11 -11.50
CA PHE A 242 15.01 13.37 -10.82
C PHE A 242 15.96 14.53 -11.16
N GLY A 243 17.26 14.32 -11.15
CA GLY A 243 18.33 15.11 -11.73
C GLY A 243 18.40 16.63 -11.48
N ASP A 244 17.75 17.18 -10.44
CA ASP A 244 17.77 18.60 -10.09
C ASP A 244 18.51 18.82 -8.76
N PHE A 245 19.56 19.63 -8.81
CA PHE A 245 20.39 19.94 -7.63
C PHE A 245 19.64 20.76 -6.57
N GLY A 246 18.83 21.74 -6.98
CA GLY A 246 18.12 22.62 -6.05
C GLY A 246 17.05 21.85 -5.25
N HIS A 247 16.22 21.08 -5.91
CA HIS A 247 15.22 20.24 -5.25
C HIS A 247 15.86 19.13 -4.43
N ALA A 248 17.02 18.59 -4.85
CA ALA A 248 17.77 17.60 -4.09
C ALA A 248 18.25 18.15 -2.75
N ILE A 249 18.71 19.42 -2.68
CA ILE A 249 19.10 20.07 -1.42
C ILE A 249 17.88 20.25 -0.50
N ILE A 250 16.72 20.62 -1.04
CA ILE A 250 15.50 20.75 -0.25
C ILE A 250 15.13 19.39 0.35
N MET A 251 15.13 18.33 -0.46
CA MET A 251 14.85 16.97 0.01
C MET A 251 15.88 16.49 1.04
N LEU A 252 17.16 16.80 0.84
CA LEU A 252 18.23 16.48 1.77
C LEU A 252 18.03 17.17 3.12
N SER A 253 17.73 18.47 3.10
CA SER A 253 17.49 19.24 4.33
C SER A 253 16.26 18.75 5.09
N ALA A 254 15.19 18.39 4.38
CA ALA A 254 13.99 17.81 4.98
C ALA A 254 14.27 16.44 5.60
N ALA A 255 15.02 15.58 4.92
CA ALA A 255 15.41 14.27 5.43
C ALA A 255 16.30 14.38 6.68
N LEU A 256 17.29 15.27 6.66
CA LEU A 256 18.16 15.55 7.81
C LEU A 256 17.36 16.12 8.99
N ALA A 257 16.42 17.03 8.74
CA ALA A 257 15.53 17.57 9.77
C ALA A 257 14.68 16.47 10.43
N MET A 258 14.12 15.56 9.64
CA MET A 258 13.35 14.43 10.17
C MET A 258 14.21 13.47 11.02
N ILE A 259 15.48 13.29 10.67
CA ILE A 259 16.40 12.47 11.44
C ILE A 259 16.82 13.19 12.74
N TYR A 260 17.13 14.49 12.65
CA TYR A 260 17.56 15.27 13.80
C TYR A 260 16.46 15.38 14.88
N TRP A 261 15.23 15.63 14.47
CA TRP A 261 14.08 15.74 15.39
C TRP A 261 13.30 14.41 15.57
N GLU A 262 13.95 13.27 15.34
CA GLU A 262 13.30 11.94 15.40
C GLU A 262 12.47 11.74 16.66
N LYS A 263 12.99 12.13 17.84
CA LYS A 263 12.32 11.94 19.14
C LYS A 263 11.00 12.74 19.28
N SER A 264 10.96 13.93 18.71
CA SER A 264 9.78 14.80 18.74
C SER A 264 8.75 14.37 17.71
N LEU A 265 9.20 14.08 16.50
CA LEU A 265 8.33 13.75 15.37
C LEU A 265 7.66 12.38 15.50
N LYS A 266 8.28 11.44 16.22
CA LYS A 266 7.67 10.13 16.52
C LYS A 266 6.34 10.23 17.29
N LYS A 267 6.06 11.34 17.94
CA LYS A 267 4.82 11.57 18.73
C LYS A 267 3.65 12.05 17.86
N VAL A 268 3.89 12.43 16.63
CA VAL A 268 2.86 12.93 15.71
C VAL A 268 2.02 11.76 15.18
N SER A 269 0.71 11.79 15.44
CA SER A 269 -0.24 10.72 15.10
C SER A 269 -0.85 10.83 13.70
N PHE A 270 -0.39 11.78 12.86
CA PHE A 270 -0.94 11.96 11.53
C PHE A 270 -0.43 10.86 10.58
N GLU A 271 -1.33 10.04 10.05
CA GLU A 271 -1.01 8.81 9.30
C GLU A 271 -0.13 9.05 8.07
N LEU A 272 -0.45 10.07 7.25
CA LEU A 272 0.35 10.43 6.07
C LEU A 272 1.78 10.86 6.46
N PHE A 273 1.91 11.61 7.55
CA PHE A 273 3.23 12.02 8.07
C PHE A 273 4.01 10.80 8.58
N ALA A 274 3.36 9.86 9.25
CA ALA A 274 3.99 8.64 9.72
C ALA A 274 4.59 7.83 8.58
N MET A 275 3.92 7.74 7.43
CA MET A 275 4.43 7.08 6.23
C MET A 275 5.70 7.76 5.70
N ILE A 276 5.69 9.09 5.57
CA ILE A 276 6.87 9.87 5.14
C ILE A 276 8.02 9.72 6.14
N PHE A 277 7.72 9.78 7.44
CA PHE A 277 8.70 9.63 8.51
C PHE A 277 9.35 8.26 8.53
N TYR A 278 8.60 7.19 8.21
CA TYR A 278 9.16 5.84 8.05
C TYR A 278 10.18 5.77 6.91
N GLY A 279 9.92 6.49 5.82
CA GLY A 279 10.78 6.58 4.64
C GLY A 279 11.96 7.55 4.75
N ARG A 280 12.22 8.20 5.90
CA ARG A 280 13.24 9.25 6.05
C ARG A 280 14.65 8.86 5.60
N TYR A 281 15.08 7.62 5.87
CA TYR A 281 16.39 7.14 5.44
C TYR A 281 16.45 6.86 3.95
N ILE A 282 15.35 6.41 3.35
CA ILE A 282 15.23 6.24 1.90
C ILE A 282 15.34 7.61 1.24
N ALA A 283 14.59 8.60 1.72
CA ALA A 283 14.62 9.98 1.25
C ALA A 283 16.03 10.59 1.39
N LEU A 284 16.74 10.29 2.47
CA LEU A 284 18.12 10.73 2.66
C LEU A 284 19.04 10.22 1.55
N VAL A 285 19.03 8.92 1.27
CA VAL A 285 19.89 8.31 0.24
C VAL A 285 19.49 8.79 -1.15
N MET A 286 18.17 8.90 -1.43
CA MET A 286 17.66 9.48 -2.67
C MET A 286 18.15 10.92 -2.86
N ALA A 287 18.10 11.74 -1.81
CA ALA A 287 18.57 13.13 -1.86
C ALA A 287 20.09 13.21 -2.12
N VAL A 288 20.90 12.39 -1.46
CA VAL A 288 22.36 12.36 -1.67
C VAL A 288 22.72 12.02 -3.12
N PHE A 289 22.10 10.97 -3.68
CA PHE A 289 22.30 10.62 -5.09
C PHE A 289 21.75 11.69 -6.04
N SER A 290 20.62 12.34 -5.70
CA SER A 290 20.05 13.41 -6.52
C SER A 290 20.92 14.68 -6.53
N VAL A 291 21.62 14.99 -5.42
CA VAL A 291 22.64 16.05 -5.40
C VAL A 291 23.76 15.73 -6.39
N PHE A 292 24.25 14.49 -6.39
CA PHE A 292 25.29 14.07 -7.31
C PHE A 292 24.85 14.13 -8.79
N THR A 293 23.66 13.60 -9.10
CA THR A 293 23.14 13.62 -10.48
C THR A 293 22.76 15.03 -10.93
N GLY A 294 22.25 15.89 -10.03
CA GLY A 294 21.98 17.30 -10.30
C GLY A 294 23.25 18.09 -10.64
N LEU A 295 24.38 17.76 -10.00
CA LEU A 295 25.68 18.33 -10.35
C LEU A 295 26.17 17.85 -11.73
N ILE A 296 25.97 16.56 -12.06
CA ILE A 296 26.34 16.02 -13.39
C ILE A 296 25.48 16.66 -14.49
N TYR A 297 24.17 16.79 -14.26
CA TYR A 297 23.25 17.39 -15.23
C TYR A 297 23.36 18.91 -15.27
N ASN A 298 24.07 19.48 -14.31
CA ASN A 298 24.26 20.94 -14.17
C ASN A 298 22.93 21.71 -14.17
N ASP A 299 21.96 21.19 -13.43
CA ASP A 299 20.61 21.72 -13.36
C ASP A 299 20.24 22.07 -11.90
N ALA A 300 19.90 23.33 -11.64
CA ALA A 300 19.45 23.83 -10.36
C ALA A 300 18.21 24.71 -10.57
N PHE A 301 17.03 24.20 -10.21
CA PHE A 301 15.73 24.86 -10.43
C PHE A 301 15.52 25.27 -11.90
N SER A 302 15.82 24.36 -12.83
CA SER A 302 15.76 24.61 -14.29
C SER A 302 16.68 25.72 -14.79
N LYS A 303 17.75 26.00 -14.06
CA LYS A 303 18.83 26.91 -14.48
C LYS A 303 20.17 26.19 -14.40
N SER A 304 21.01 26.40 -15.41
CA SER A 304 22.36 25.83 -15.38
C SER A 304 23.28 26.65 -14.46
N MET A 305 24.17 25.97 -13.76
CA MET A 305 25.18 26.57 -12.89
C MET A 305 26.46 26.83 -13.69
N THR A 306 27.03 28.00 -13.55
CA THR A 306 28.32 28.39 -14.18
C THR A 306 29.48 28.01 -13.26
N LEU A 307 29.72 26.68 -13.08
CA LEU A 307 30.77 26.20 -12.20
C LEU A 307 32.17 26.31 -12.80
N PHE A 308 32.27 26.09 -14.11
CA PHE A 308 33.52 26.12 -14.86
C PHE A 308 33.34 26.93 -16.13
N THR A 309 34.43 27.33 -16.80
CA THR A 309 34.37 27.98 -18.10
C THR A 309 33.81 27.07 -19.17
N SER A 310 32.98 27.59 -20.06
CA SER A 310 32.41 26.79 -21.15
C SER A 310 33.46 26.39 -22.17
N ALA A 311 33.29 25.23 -22.77
CA ALA A 311 34.07 24.79 -23.94
C ALA A 311 33.57 25.43 -25.26
N TRP A 312 32.41 26.07 -25.25
CA TRP A 312 31.76 26.64 -26.42
C TRP A 312 31.85 28.15 -26.42
N GLU A 313 32.21 28.76 -27.57
CA GLU A 313 32.22 30.19 -27.78
C GLU A 313 31.12 30.60 -28.77
N TYR A 314 30.40 31.65 -28.43
CA TYR A 314 29.41 32.30 -29.30
C TYR A 314 30.02 33.54 -29.90
N LYS A 315 30.50 33.45 -31.13
CA LYS A 315 31.03 34.62 -31.87
C LYS A 315 29.87 35.35 -32.54
N LYS A 316 29.53 36.53 -32.03
CA LYS A 316 28.49 37.37 -32.63
C LYS A 316 28.98 37.91 -33.98
N PRO A 317 28.28 37.68 -35.11
CA PRO A 317 28.60 38.35 -36.37
C PRO A 317 28.34 39.86 -36.28
N ASP A 318 29.07 40.64 -37.04
CA ASP A 318 28.97 42.11 -37.03
C ASP A 318 27.57 42.62 -37.40
N ASN A 319 26.79 41.85 -38.15
CA ASN A 319 25.43 42.17 -38.58
C ASN A 319 24.34 41.45 -37.72
N TRP A 320 24.60 41.18 -36.43
CA TRP A 320 23.67 40.50 -35.57
C TRP A 320 22.40 41.33 -35.31
N THR A 321 21.22 40.74 -35.53
CA THR A 321 19.90 41.28 -35.15
C THR A 321 19.24 40.40 -34.11
N PRO A 322 18.45 40.99 -33.18
CA PRO A 322 17.68 40.19 -32.22
C PRO A 322 16.75 39.18 -32.92
N GLY A 323 16.88 37.89 -32.61
CA GLY A 323 16.15 36.77 -33.25
C GLY A 323 16.97 35.96 -34.26
N MET A 324 18.20 36.31 -34.53
CA MET A 324 19.09 35.54 -35.39
C MET A 324 19.77 34.41 -34.59
N THR A 325 19.72 33.19 -35.11
CA THR A 325 20.40 32.03 -34.49
C THR A 325 21.91 32.13 -34.72
N ILE A 326 22.68 31.99 -33.65
CA ILE A 326 24.15 32.01 -33.68
C ILE A 326 24.64 30.57 -33.47
N THR A 327 25.54 30.11 -34.33
CA THR A 327 26.21 28.81 -34.16
C THR A 327 27.37 28.96 -33.17
N ALA A 328 27.40 28.12 -32.15
CA ALA A 328 28.52 28.02 -31.25
C ALA A 328 29.67 27.26 -31.91
N THR A 329 30.89 27.70 -31.70
CA THR A 329 32.10 27.00 -32.12
C THR A 329 32.83 26.47 -30.89
N LEU A 330 33.40 25.27 -31.04
CA LEU A 330 34.21 24.69 -29.98
C LEU A 330 35.52 25.51 -29.86
N ASN A 331 35.97 25.71 -28.63
CA ASN A 331 37.19 26.45 -28.37
C ASN A 331 38.41 25.69 -28.93
N ASP A 332 39.25 26.34 -29.74
CA ASP A 332 40.39 25.74 -30.45
C ASP A 332 41.50 25.20 -29.50
N ASN A 333 41.50 25.60 -28.23
CA ASN A 333 42.47 25.22 -27.22
C ASN A 333 42.31 23.75 -26.71
N GLY A 334 41.39 22.97 -27.28
CA GLY A 334 41.16 21.59 -26.85
C GLY A 334 40.52 21.44 -25.46
N TYR A 335 40.11 22.54 -24.82
CA TYR A 335 39.46 22.55 -23.53
C TYR A 335 38.08 21.89 -23.63
N ARG A 336 37.81 21.02 -22.67
CA ARG A 336 36.50 20.37 -22.50
C ARG A 336 35.98 20.70 -21.11
N TYR A 337 34.67 20.78 -20.97
CA TYR A 337 34.04 21.01 -19.66
C TYR A 337 34.39 19.86 -18.73
N PRO A 338 35.01 20.11 -17.55
CA PRO A 338 35.68 19.05 -16.78
C PRO A 338 34.71 18.13 -16.06
N PHE A 339 33.51 18.57 -15.69
CA PHE A 339 32.55 17.78 -14.92
C PHE A 339 31.11 18.12 -15.31
N GLY A 340 30.35 17.09 -15.69
CA GLY A 340 28.94 17.22 -16.02
C GLY A 340 28.65 17.89 -17.37
N MET A 341 27.43 18.37 -17.53
CA MET A 341 26.99 19.07 -18.73
C MET A 341 27.43 20.52 -18.72
N ASP A 342 27.88 21.02 -19.87
CA ASP A 342 28.24 22.42 -20.06
C ASP A 342 26.98 23.31 -20.00
N TYR A 343 27.03 24.42 -19.26
CA TYR A 343 25.93 25.37 -19.15
C TYR A 343 25.55 26.03 -20.49
N ALA A 344 26.47 26.03 -21.45
CA ALA A 344 26.22 26.61 -22.78
C ALA A 344 25.13 25.91 -23.58
N TRP A 345 24.79 24.66 -23.23
CA TRP A 345 23.67 23.93 -23.84
C TRP A 345 22.29 24.45 -23.41
N HIS A 346 22.21 25.06 -22.22
CA HIS A 346 20.95 25.54 -21.68
C HIS A 346 20.38 26.72 -22.49
N GLY A 347 19.16 26.55 -22.98
CA GLY A 347 18.49 27.60 -23.78
C GLY A 347 18.88 27.65 -25.26
N THR A 348 19.62 26.66 -25.77
CA THR A 348 19.89 26.49 -27.19
C THR A 348 18.73 25.78 -27.90
N ASP A 349 18.51 26.03 -29.20
CA ASP A 349 17.43 25.40 -29.99
C ASP A 349 17.54 23.87 -30.06
N ASN A 350 18.75 23.31 -29.92
CA ASN A 350 19.05 21.90 -29.93
C ASN A 350 19.32 21.29 -28.54
N ASP A 351 19.04 22.00 -27.46
CA ASP A 351 19.19 21.51 -26.08
C ASP A 351 18.43 20.24 -25.84
N LEU A 352 17.16 20.17 -26.27
CA LEU A 352 16.32 19.00 -26.12
C LEU A 352 16.91 17.76 -26.83
N LEU A 353 17.48 17.93 -28.01
CA LEU A 353 18.09 16.83 -28.77
C LEU A 353 19.33 16.28 -28.06
N PHE A 354 20.16 17.17 -27.51
CA PHE A 354 21.33 16.79 -26.74
C PHE A 354 20.96 16.15 -25.40
N SER A 355 20.06 16.78 -24.64
CA SER A 355 19.57 16.27 -23.37
C SER A 355 18.93 14.89 -23.51
N ASN A 356 18.14 14.66 -24.57
CA ASN A 356 17.56 13.36 -24.89
C ASN A 356 18.67 12.32 -25.14
N SER A 357 19.68 12.67 -25.94
CA SER A 357 20.79 11.76 -26.21
C SER A 357 21.62 11.45 -24.97
N TYR A 358 21.80 12.37 -24.05
CA TYR A 358 22.59 12.18 -22.83
C TYR A 358 21.75 11.58 -21.69
N LYS A 359 20.70 12.28 -21.23
CA LYS A 359 19.92 11.88 -20.05
C LYS A 359 19.07 10.63 -20.32
N MET A 360 18.25 10.63 -21.37
CA MET A 360 17.28 9.54 -21.61
C MET A 360 17.95 8.24 -22.07
N LYS A 361 18.90 8.31 -22.99
CA LYS A 361 19.59 7.09 -23.44
C LYS A 361 20.45 6.48 -22.34
N MET A 362 21.09 7.29 -21.49
CA MET A 362 21.84 6.79 -20.35
C MET A 362 20.92 6.11 -19.32
N SER A 363 19.73 6.68 -19.04
CA SER A 363 18.75 6.05 -18.15
C SER A 363 18.25 4.71 -18.69
N ILE A 364 18.11 4.56 -20.01
CA ILE A 364 17.78 3.28 -20.66
C ILE A 364 18.88 2.24 -20.42
N ILE A 365 20.15 2.61 -20.59
CA ILE A 365 21.29 1.72 -20.36
C ILE A 365 21.35 1.27 -18.91
N LEU A 366 21.20 2.21 -17.97
CA LEU A 366 21.22 1.92 -16.54
C LEU A 366 20.01 1.04 -16.13
N GLY A 367 18.82 1.32 -16.66
CA GLY A 367 17.63 0.49 -16.44
C GLY A 367 17.80 -0.93 -16.98
N TRP A 368 18.34 -1.07 -18.19
CA TRP A 368 18.68 -2.38 -18.77
C TRP A 368 19.70 -3.15 -17.93
N ALA A 369 20.77 -2.49 -17.47
CA ALA A 369 21.77 -3.11 -16.62
C ALA A 369 21.17 -3.58 -15.28
N HIS A 370 20.31 -2.75 -14.66
CA HIS A 370 19.62 -3.10 -13.42
C HIS A 370 18.65 -4.28 -13.60
N MET A 371 17.88 -4.31 -14.69
CA MET A 371 16.98 -5.44 -14.97
C MET A 371 17.74 -6.72 -15.28
N THR A 372 18.84 -6.65 -16.03
CA THR A 372 19.73 -7.79 -16.28
C THR A 372 20.31 -8.34 -14.97
N TYR A 373 20.76 -7.44 -14.08
CA TYR A 373 21.24 -7.80 -12.75
C TYR A 373 20.16 -8.51 -11.92
N SER A 374 18.93 -8.00 -11.95
CA SER A 374 17.79 -8.61 -11.27
C SER A 374 17.48 -10.02 -11.80
N LEU A 375 17.57 -10.24 -13.11
CA LEU A 375 17.39 -11.57 -13.72
C LEU A 375 18.47 -12.55 -13.25
N CYS A 376 19.71 -12.08 -13.00
CA CYS A 376 20.79 -12.93 -12.50
C CYS A 376 20.49 -13.53 -11.10
N PHE A 377 19.68 -12.87 -10.27
CA PHE A 377 19.24 -13.47 -9.00
C PHE A 377 18.41 -14.74 -9.19
N ALA A 378 17.57 -14.78 -10.24
CA ALA A 378 16.81 -15.99 -10.56
C ALA A 378 17.74 -17.18 -10.87
N TYR A 379 18.87 -16.93 -11.54
CA TYR A 379 19.88 -17.95 -11.80
C TYR A 379 20.57 -18.43 -10.49
N ILE A 380 20.94 -17.48 -9.62
CA ILE A 380 21.59 -17.79 -8.34
C ILE A 380 20.66 -18.64 -7.47
N ASN A 381 19.39 -18.26 -7.37
CA ASN A 381 18.39 -19.01 -6.62
C ASN A 381 18.16 -20.41 -7.20
N ALA A 382 17.98 -20.52 -8.51
CA ALA A 382 17.79 -21.80 -9.19
C ALA A 382 18.97 -22.76 -8.99
N ARG A 383 20.20 -22.22 -9.00
CA ARG A 383 21.43 -22.99 -8.73
C ARG A 383 21.51 -23.44 -7.25
N HIS A 384 21.15 -22.56 -6.30
CA HIS A 384 21.14 -22.87 -4.88
C HIS A 384 20.15 -23.99 -4.55
N PHE A 385 18.94 -23.89 -5.05
CA PHE A 385 17.88 -24.89 -4.85
C PHE A 385 18.03 -26.14 -5.73
N LYS A 386 19.10 -26.23 -6.54
CA LYS A 386 19.36 -27.37 -7.44
C LYS A 386 18.19 -27.73 -8.37
N LYS A 387 17.45 -26.70 -8.83
CA LYS A 387 16.32 -26.85 -9.74
C LYS A 387 16.73 -26.48 -11.18
N PRO A 388 17.24 -27.42 -12.00
CA PRO A 388 17.70 -27.11 -13.35
C PRO A 388 16.58 -26.62 -14.26
N ILE A 389 15.33 -27.02 -14.01
CA ILE A 389 14.18 -26.56 -14.79
C ILE A 389 13.95 -25.05 -14.70
N ASP A 390 14.24 -24.43 -13.54
CA ASP A 390 14.11 -22.98 -13.37
C ASP A 390 15.21 -22.22 -14.13
N ILE A 391 16.38 -22.85 -14.38
CA ILE A 391 17.42 -22.28 -15.23
C ILE A 391 16.97 -22.32 -16.69
N TRP A 392 16.61 -23.52 -17.20
CA TRP A 392 16.28 -23.71 -18.63
C TRP A 392 14.88 -23.24 -19.00
N GLY A 393 13.91 -23.29 -18.08
CA GLY A 393 12.53 -22.91 -18.32
C GLY A 393 12.22 -21.44 -18.04
N ASN A 394 12.93 -20.79 -17.10
CA ASN A 394 12.63 -19.41 -16.69
C ASN A 394 13.77 -18.44 -16.95
N PHE A 395 14.99 -18.76 -16.51
CA PHE A 395 16.12 -17.84 -16.60
C PHE A 395 16.61 -17.65 -18.03
N VAL A 396 16.99 -18.74 -18.70
CA VAL A 396 17.56 -18.68 -20.06
C VAL A 396 16.57 -18.07 -21.07
N PRO A 397 15.33 -18.54 -21.18
CA PRO A 397 14.37 -17.93 -22.10
C PRO A 397 14.04 -16.48 -21.76
N GLY A 398 13.91 -16.14 -20.47
CA GLY A 398 13.68 -14.78 -20.02
C GLY A 398 14.85 -13.84 -20.34
N MET A 399 16.09 -14.32 -20.17
CA MET A 399 17.29 -13.56 -20.53
C MET A 399 17.37 -13.34 -22.04
N ILE A 400 17.19 -14.38 -22.85
CA ILE A 400 17.21 -14.26 -24.32
C ILE A 400 16.12 -13.29 -24.80
N PHE A 401 14.90 -13.41 -24.30
CA PHE A 401 13.81 -12.50 -24.64
C PHE A 401 14.17 -11.04 -24.33
N PHE A 402 14.64 -10.77 -23.12
CA PHE A 402 14.98 -9.43 -22.68
C PHE A 402 16.17 -8.83 -23.45
N GLN A 403 17.22 -9.64 -23.68
CA GLN A 403 18.41 -9.18 -24.41
C GLN A 403 18.14 -8.99 -25.90
N SER A 404 17.26 -9.79 -26.52
CA SER A 404 16.94 -9.65 -27.95
C SER A 404 16.25 -8.32 -28.27
N ILE A 405 15.50 -7.75 -27.33
CA ILE A 405 14.78 -6.48 -27.53
C ILE A 405 15.58 -5.33 -26.94
N PHE A 406 15.72 -5.31 -25.61
CA PHE A 406 16.32 -4.19 -24.90
C PHE A 406 17.85 -4.19 -24.95
N GLY A 407 18.46 -5.37 -24.92
CA GLY A 407 19.92 -5.49 -25.11
C GLY A 407 20.34 -5.01 -26.49
N TYR A 408 19.59 -5.38 -27.52
CA TYR A 408 19.83 -4.87 -28.87
C TYR A 408 19.70 -3.34 -28.95
N LEU A 409 18.67 -2.76 -28.33
CA LEU A 409 18.51 -1.29 -28.24
C LEU A 409 19.72 -0.62 -27.59
N VAL A 410 20.21 -1.19 -26.49
CA VAL A 410 21.40 -0.66 -25.77
C VAL A 410 22.65 -0.73 -26.65
N ILE A 411 22.86 -1.85 -27.34
CA ILE A 411 23.97 -2.00 -28.28
C ILE A 411 23.88 -0.93 -29.38
N CYS A 412 22.69 -0.71 -29.94
CA CYS A 412 22.48 0.36 -30.94
C CYS A 412 22.72 1.77 -30.39
N ILE A 413 22.37 2.04 -29.10
CA ILE A 413 22.69 3.32 -28.45
C ILE A 413 24.21 3.51 -28.36
N ILE A 414 24.92 2.51 -27.86
CA ILE A 414 26.38 2.56 -27.71
C ILE A 414 27.07 2.70 -29.08
N TYR A 415 26.62 1.94 -30.06
CA TYR A 415 27.11 2.03 -31.43
C TYR A 415 26.87 3.45 -32.01
N LYS A 416 25.68 4.02 -31.85
CA LYS A 416 25.37 5.39 -32.29
C LYS A 416 26.29 6.43 -31.63
N TRP A 417 26.68 6.23 -30.37
CA TRP A 417 27.61 7.13 -29.69
C TRP A 417 29.08 6.95 -30.14
N SER A 418 29.45 5.80 -30.62
CA SER A 418 30.82 5.50 -31.07
C SER A 418 31.13 5.97 -32.49
N VAL A 419 30.11 6.20 -33.32
CA VAL A 419 30.28 6.59 -34.73
C VAL A 419 30.23 8.12 -34.87
N ASP A 420 31.19 8.66 -35.60
CA ASP A 420 31.19 10.08 -36.00
C ASP A 420 30.31 10.31 -37.24
N TRP A 421 29.08 10.71 -37.00
CA TRP A 421 28.07 10.94 -38.05
C TRP A 421 28.36 12.16 -38.89
N ALA A 422 29.07 13.17 -38.36
CA ALA A 422 29.47 14.32 -39.09
C ALA A 422 30.52 14.03 -40.17
N ALA A 423 31.51 13.18 -39.82
CA ALA A 423 32.50 12.71 -40.77
C ALA A 423 31.90 11.75 -41.82
N ALA A 424 30.87 10.97 -41.43
CA ALA A 424 30.18 10.07 -42.37
C ALA A 424 29.19 10.76 -43.30
N GLY A 425 28.90 12.06 -43.12
CA GLY A 425 27.98 12.84 -43.95
C GLY A 425 26.52 12.37 -43.89
N ALA A 426 26.15 11.55 -42.92
CA ALA A 426 24.83 10.95 -42.75
C ALA A 426 24.12 11.52 -41.52
N ASN A 427 22.80 11.67 -41.59
CA ASN A 427 22.01 12.08 -40.42
C ASN A 427 21.89 10.87 -39.47
N PRO A 428 22.06 11.06 -38.14
CA PRO A 428 21.96 10.00 -37.17
C PRO A 428 20.51 9.50 -37.08
N PRO A 429 20.26 8.18 -37.32
CA PRO A 429 18.91 7.62 -37.33
C PRO A 429 18.22 7.67 -35.96
N GLY A 430 16.89 7.74 -35.98
CA GLY A 430 16.05 7.72 -34.77
C GLY A 430 15.93 6.31 -34.16
N LEU A 431 16.55 6.08 -32.99
CA LEU A 431 16.52 4.75 -32.36
C LEU A 431 15.13 4.32 -31.86
N LEU A 432 14.26 5.27 -31.50
CA LEU A 432 12.89 4.97 -31.12
C LEU A 432 12.08 4.47 -32.32
N ASN A 433 12.19 5.18 -33.44
CA ASN A 433 11.56 4.75 -34.69
C ASN A 433 12.05 3.38 -35.13
N MET A 434 13.35 3.13 -35.04
CA MET A 434 13.95 1.84 -35.33
C MET A 434 13.29 0.70 -34.54
N LEU A 435 13.06 0.89 -33.24
CA LEU A 435 12.41 -0.10 -32.39
C LEU A 435 10.93 -0.29 -32.79
N ILE A 436 10.22 0.79 -33.08
CA ILE A 436 8.83 0.75 -33.54
C ILE A 436 8.71 -0.01 -34.85
N TYR A 437 9.56 0.30 -35.86
CA TYR A 437 9.56 -0.40 -37.15
C TYR A 437 9.94 -1.87 -37.05
N MET A 438 10.83 -2.23 -36.11
CA MET A 438 11.18 -3.62 -35.83
C MET A 438 9.96 -4.48 -35.49
N PHE A 439 8.94 -3.91 -34.81
CA PHE A 439 7.70 -4.61 -34.44
C PHE A 439 6.60 -4.48 -35.50
N LEU A 440 6.42 -3.26 -36.06
CA LEU A 440 5.32 -2.99 -36.99
C LEU A 440 5.58 -3.48 -38.43
N GLN A 441 6.83 -3.35 -38.87
CA GLN A 441 7.24 -3.70 -40.24
C GLN A 441 8.60 -4.44 -40.23
N PRO A 442 8.61 -5.71 -39.77
CA PRO A 442 9.86 -6.47 -39.68
C PRO A 442 10.56 -6.57 -41.01
N GLY A 443 11.85 -6.23 -41.06
CA GLY A 443 12.68 -6.33 -42.25
C GLY A 443 12.65 -5.14 -43.19
N THR A 444 11.84 -4.11 -42.93
CA THR A 444 11.85 -2.84 -43.69
C THR A 444 12.53 -1.74 -42.90
N ILE A 445 13.49 -1.08 -43.51
CA ILE A 445 14.16 0.08 -42.92
C ILE A 445 13.91 1.28 -43.83
N PRO A 446 13.39 2.41 -43.33
CA PRO A 446 13.23 3.62 -44.12
C PRO A 446 14.57 4.10 -44.68
N GLU A 447 14.54 4.71 -45.88
CA GLU A 447 15.74 5.25 -46.53
C GLU A 447 16.35 6.35 -45.64
N GLY A 448 17.63 6.23 -45.33
CA GLY A 448 18.37 7.17 -44.48
C GLY A 448 18.36 6.82 -42.98
N GLU A 449 17.66 5.79 -42.51
CA GLU A 449 17.64 5.37 -41.11
C GLU A 449 18.53 4.13 -40.83
N ASN A 450 19.43 3.77 -41.71
CA ASN A 450 20.35 2.66 -41.52
C ASN A 450 21.48 3.00 -40.55
N LEU A 451 21.63 2.21 -39.48
CA LEU A 451 22.75 2.29 -38.54
C LEU A 451 23.98 1.54 -39.06
N TYR A 452 23.77 0.33 -39.60
CA TYR A 452 24.83 -0.54 -40.12
C TYR A 452 24.30 -1.45 -41.23
N SER A 453 25.20 -2.00 -42.04
CA SER A 453 24.82 -2.92 -43.13
C SER A 453 24.29 -4.24 -42.55
N GLY A 454 23.13 -4.69 -43.06
CA GLY A 454 22.50 -5.95 -42.60
C GLY A 454 21.57 -5.79 -41.38
N GLN A 455 21.27 -4.59 -40.94
CA GLN A 455 20.38 -4.31 -39.81
C GLN A 455 19.01 -4.98 -39.92
N ALA A 456 18.38 -4.97 -41.10
CA ALA A 456 17.08 -5.60 -41.33
C ALA A 456 17.07 -7.10 -41.01
N THR A 457 18.08 -7.83 -41.45
CA THR A 457 18.20 -9.27 -41.21
C THR A 457 18.40 -9.56 -39.71
N VAL A 458 19.27 -8.79 -39.04
CA VAL A 458 19.53 -8.95 -37.60
C VAL A 458 18.26 -8.67 -36.77
N GLN A 459 17.49 -7.64 -37.12
CA GLN A 459 16.24 -7.31 -36.43
C GLN A 459 15.20 -8.42 -36.57
N VAL A 460 15.03 -8.99 -37.75
CA VAL A 460 14.10 -10.10 -37.98
C VAL A 460 14.50 -11.34 -37.18
N ILE A 461 15.79 -11.69 -37.19
CA ILE A 461 16.29 -12.83 -36.41
C ILE A 461 16.06 -12.64 -34.92
N LEU A 462 16.38 -11.46 -34.37
CA LEU A 462 16.17 -11.14 -32.94
C LEU A 462 14.70 -11.14 -32.57
N LEU A 463 13.83 -10.61 -33.44
CA LEU A 463 12.40 -10.61 -33.21
C LEU A 463 11.83 -12.04 -33.19
N LEU A 464 12.20 -12.88 -34.16
CA LEU A 464 11.79 -14.29 -34.18
C LEU A 464 12.30 -15.04 -32.96
N LEU A 465 13.55 -14.77 -32.58
CA LEU A 465 14.13 -15.36 -31.36
C LEU A 465 13.36 -14.96 -30.11
N ALA A 466 12.98 -13.67 -29.98
CA ALA A 466 12.17 -13.18 -28.88
C ALA A 466 10.79 -13.85 -28.84
N PHE A 467 10.08 -13.90 -29.96
CA PHE A 467 8.78 -14.55 -30.04
C PHE A 467 8.83 -16.05 -29.73
N ALA A 468 9.88 -16.75 -30.15
CA ALA A 468 10.07 -18.16 -29.81
C ALA A 468 10.24 -18.42 -28.30
N GLN A 469 10.75 -17.45 -27.55
CA GLN A 469 10.92 -17.60 -26.09
C GLN A 469 9.59 -17.51 -25.32
N VAL A 470 8.58 -16.82 -25.86
CA VAL A 470 7.29 -16.64 -25.14
C VAL A 470 6.57 -17.98 -24.89
N PRO A 471 6.37 -18.86 -25.89
CA PRO A 471 5.82 -20.19 -25.64
C PRO A 471 6.67 -21.04 -24.71
N ILE A 472 7.99 -20.94 -24.81
CA ILE A 472 8.92 -21.68 -23.94
C ILE A 472 8.73 -21.25 -22.48
N LEU A 473 8.66 -19.94 -22.20
CA LEU A 473 8.40 -19.40 -20.87
C LEU A 473 7.06 -19.83 -20.29
N LEU A 474 6.02 -19.93 -21.14
CA LEU A 474 4.67 -20.28 -20.70
C LEU A 474 4.52 -21.78 -20.44
N PHE A 475 5.05 -22.62 -21.33
CA PHE A 475 4.68 -24.03 -21.36
C PHE A 475 5.77 -24.99 -20.87
N LEU A 476 7.05 -24.65 -21.01
CA LEU A 476 8.13 -25.60 -20.71
C LEU A 476 8.10 -26.08 -19.25
N LYS A 477 7.99 -25.18 -18.29
CA LYS A 477 8.00 -25.52 -16.86
C LYS A 477 6.77 -26.33 -16.43
N PRO A 478 5.52 -25.94 -16.73
CA PRO A 478 4.34 -26.72 -16.36
C PRO A 478 4.33 -28.12 -16.97
N PHE A 479 4.68 -28.25 -18.26
CA PHE A 479 4.71 -29.56 -18.90
C PHE A 479 5.83 -30.45 -18.34
N TYR A 480 7.00 -29.89 -18.05
CA TYR A 480 8.09 -30.64 -17.42
C TYR A 480 7.69 -31.16 -16.03
N LEU A 481 7.10 -30.31 -15.19
CA LEU A 481 6.63 -30.70 -13.86
C LEU A 481 5.52 -31.78 -13.93
N ARG A 482 4.61 -31.66 -14.90
CA ARG A 482 3.61 -32.71 -15.17
C ARG A 482 4.25 -34.03 -15.59
N TRP A 483 5.23 -33.96 -16.48
CA TRP A 483 5.97 -35.16 -16.91
C TRP A 483 6.72 -35.81 -15.76
N GLU A 484 7.42 -35.01 -14.93
CA GLU A 484 8.14 -35.48 -13.76
C GLU A 484 7.20 -36.15 -12.74
N ASN A 485 6.05 -35.52 -12.46
CA ASN A 485 5.03 -36.08 -11.57
C ASN A 485 4.46 -37.39 -12.12
N ASN A 486 4.14 -37.46 -13.39
CA ASN A 486 3.67 -38.70 -14.04
C ASN A 486 4.73 -39.80 -13.97
N ARG A 487 5.99 -39.45 -14.15
CA ARG A 487 7.11 -40.39 -14.03
C ARG A 487 7.31 -40.87 -12.60
N ALA A 488 7.15 -40.00 -11.63
CA ALA A 488 7.21 -40.36 -10.21
C ALA A 488 6.03 -41.30 -9.84
N ARG A 489 4.80 -41.02 -10.29
CA ARG A 489 3.64 -41.88 -10.10
C ARG A 489 3.84 -43.26 -10.77
N ALA A 490 4.41 -43.31 -11.97
CA ALA A 490 4.73 -44.56 -12.64
C ALA A 490 5.79 -45.40 -11.92
N LYS A 491 6.66 -44.81 -11.08
CA LYS A 491 7.65 -45.48 -10.23
C LYS A 491 7.09 -45.92 -8.86
N GLY A 492 5.77 -45.76 -8.61
CA GLY A 492 5.10 -46.15 -7.38
C GLY A 492 5.18 -45.11 -6.25
N TYR A 493 5.69 -43.88 -6.52
CA TYR A 493 5.57 -42.79 -5.57
C TYR A 493 4.13 -42.28 -5.58
N ARG A 494 3.35 -42.61 -4.54
CA ARG A 494 2.02 -42.04 -4.30
C ARG A 494 2.16 -40.72 -3.59
N GLY A 495 1.35 -39.73 -3.96
CA GLY A 495 1.28 -38.47 -3.20
C GLY A 495 0.76 -38.74 -1.79
N LEU A 496 1.26 -38.00 -0.80
CA LEU A 496 0.86 -38.16 0.60
C LEU A 496 -0.66 -38.07 0.81
N GLY A 497 -1.39 -37.27 0.02
CA GLY A 497 -2.85 -37.19 0.06
C GLY A 497 -3.57 -38.47 -0.36
N GLU A 498 -3.01 -39.25 -1.29
CA GLU A 498 -3.56 -40.53 -1.72
C GLU A 498 -3.30 -41.63 -0.70
N THR A 499 -2.18 -41.54 0.03
CA THR A 499 -1.83 -42.48 1.10
C THR A 499 -2.76 -42.30 2.30
N SER A 500 -3.16 -41.08 2.62
CA SER A 500 -4.11 -40.78 3.71
C SER A 500 -5.53 -41.29 3.40
N ARG A 501 -5.96 -41.20 2.12
CA ARG A 501 -7.28 -41.73 1.69
C ARG A 501 -7.33 -43.26 1.69
N VAL A 502 -6.25 -43.92 1.28
CA VAL A 502 -6.16 -45.38 1.31
C VAL A 502 -6.11 -45.90 2.74
N SER A 503 -5.39 -45.23 3.65
CA SER A 503 -5.37 -45.58 5.07
C SER A 503 -6.73 -45.38 5.74
N ALA A 504 -7.52 -44.36 5.33
CA ALA A 504 -8.86 -44.13 5.84
C ALA A 504 -9.89 -45.16 5.31
N LEU A 505 -9.70 -45.66 4.08
CA LEU A 505 -10.55 -46.70 3.49
C LEU A 505 -10.21 -48.10 4.03
N ASP A 506 -8.94 -48.41 4.29
CA ASP A 506 -8.52 -49.67 4.92
C ASP A 506 -8.84 -49.70 6.43
N GLY A 507 -8.96 -48.54 7.09
CA GLY A 507 -9.31 -48.45 8.50
C GLY A 507 -10.78 -48.80 8.82
N ASP A 508 -11.69 -48.65 7.86
CA ASP A 508 -13.11 -48.94 8.04
C ASP A 508 -13.44 -50.46 7.89
N GLU A 509 -12.60 -51.24 7.21
CA GLU A 509 -12.80 -52.70 7.08
C GLU A 509 -12.20 -53.51 8.24
N ASP A 510 -11.18 -53.00 8.95
CA ASP A 510 -10.53 -53.70 10.06
C ASP A 510 -11.21 -53.50 11.43
N ASP A 511 -12.02 -52.44 11.60
CA ASP A 511 -12.67 -52.13 12.88
C ASP A 511 -13.89 -53.03 13.18
N GLU A 512 -14.43 -53.79 12.22
CA GLU A 512 -15.54 -54.75 12.46
C GLU A 512 -15.03 -56.13 12.90
N SER A 513 -13.76 -56.47 12.58
CA SER A 513 -13.13 -57.73 13.01
C SER A 513 -12.43 -57.67 14.38
N ALA A 514 -12.06 -56.48 14.85
CA ALA A 514 -11.35 -56.27 16.11
C ALA A 514 -12.26 -56.23 17.36
N ARG A 515 -13.59 -56.15 17.19
CA ARG A 515 -14.55 -56.18 18.33
C ARG A 515 -14.86 -57.55 18.87
N LEU A 516 -14.33 -58.61 18.29
CA LEU A 516 -14.64 -60.01 18.69
C LEU A 516 -13.54 -60.75 19.48
N ASN A 517 -12.34 -60.17 19.70
CA ASN A 517 -11.30 -60.84 20.49
C ASN A 517 -10.69 -59.89 21.53
N GLY A 518 -11.30 -59.85 22.70
CA GLY A 518 -10.72 -59.27 23.90
C GLY A 518 -9.66 -60.19 24.49
N ASN A 519 -8.46 -59.78 24.57
CA ASN A 519 -7.57 -59.95 25.72
C ASN A 519 -6.08 -59.68 25.33
N GLY A 520 -5.38 -58.89 26.13
CA GLY A 520 -3.92 -58.95 26.14
C GLY A 520 -3.19 -57.60 26.10
N ASN A 521 -2.69 -57.25 27.27
CA ASN A 521 -1.76 -56.17 27.56
C ASN A 521 -0.60 -56.04 26.56
N SER A 522 -0.39 -54.84 26.02
CA SER A 522 0.96 -54.33 25.73
C SER A 522 0.92 -52.81 25.72
N PHE A 523 1.76 -52.21 26.56
CA PHE A 523 2.09 -50.79 26.58
C PHE A 523 2.79 -50.46 25.26
N ASP A 524 2.18 -49.60 24.46
CA ASP A 524 2.82 -49.06 23.27
C ASP A 524 3.05 -47.54 23.46
N GLU A 525 4.31 -47.18 23.53
CA GLU A 525 4.79 -45.78 23.70
C GLU A 525 4.62 -44.92 22.42
N GLY A 526 3.89 -45.40 21.42
CA GLY A 526 3.79 -44.79 20.09
C GLY A 526 2.60 -43.86 19.85
N GLU A 527 1.52 -43.94 20.62
CA GLU A 527 0.25 -43.24 20.31
C GLU A 527 0.22 -41.77 20.69
N GLY A 528 1.10 -41.30 21.58
CA GLY A 528 1.15 -39.89 22.00
C GLY A 528 1.68 -38.92 20.95
N VAL A 529 2.42 -39.41 19.97
CA VAL A 529 3.09 -38.54 18.93
C VAL A 529 2.20 -38.43 17.69
N ALA A 530 1.36 -39.41 17.40
CA ALA A 530 0.51 -39.40 16.21
C ALA A 530 -0.68 -38.44 16.29
N MET A 531 -1.25 -38.21 17.49
CA MET A 531 -2.41 -37.29 17.64
C MET A 531 -2.03 -35.80 17.60
N ILE A 532 -0.78 -35.45 17.87
CA ILE A 532 -0.33 -34.05 17.82
C ILE A 532 -0.06 -33.63 16.36
N SER A 533 0.24 -34.56 15.47
CA SER A 533 0.52 -34.27 14.06
C SER A 533 -0.74 -34.10 13.20
N GLN A 534 -1.90 -34.62 13.64
CA GLN A 534 -3.14 -34.57 12.85
C GLN A 534 -3.84 -33.21 12.80
N ASN A 535 -3.54 -32.29 13.73
CA ASN A 535 -4.19 -30.97 13.77
C ASN A 535 -3.35 -29.82 13.15
N ILE A 536 -2.14 -30.10 12.64
CA ILE A 536 -1.23 -29.08 12.08
C ILE A 536 -1.02 -29.26 10.56
N ASP A 537 -1.45 -30.40 10.01
CA ASP A 537 -1.10 -30.82 8.64
C ASP A 537 -2.12 -30.44 7.54
N ASP A 538 -3.20 -29.75 7.86
CA ASP A 538 -4.25 -29.43 6.86
C ASP A 538 -3.90 -28.32 5.85
N ASP A 539 -2.76 -27.60 6.00
CA ASP A 539 -2.47 -26.46 5.14
C ASP A 539 -1.33 -26.66 4.11
N GLU A 540 -0.64 -27.82 4.03
CA GLU A 540 0.53 -27.97 3.14
C GLU A 540 0.53 -29.19 2.19
N HIS A 541 -0.53 -29.96 2.08
CA HIS A 541 -0.61 -31.08 1.12
C HIS A 541 -1.53 -30.74 -0.06
N GLU A 542 -1.18 -29.69 -0.83
CA GLU A 542 -1.79 -29.46 -2.13
C GLU A 542 -1.42 -30.60 -3.08
N GLU A 543 -2.42 -31.37 -3.51
CA GLU A 543 -2.28 -32.29 -4.64
C GLU A 543 -1.77 -31.50 -5.83
N PHE A 544 -0.81 -32.06 -6.59
CA PHE A 544 -0.31 -31.43 -7.82
C PHE A 544 -1.48 -31.18 -8.78
N GLU A 545 -2.05 -29.98 -8.75
CA GLU A 545 -3.02 -29.51 -9.73
C GLU A 545 -2.32 -28.80 -10.88
N PHE A 546 -2.40 -29.43 -12.06
CA PHE A 546 -1.80 -28.85 -13.27
C PHE A 546 -2.36 -27.47 -13.61
N SER A 547 -3.65 -27.22 -13.33
CA SER A 547 -4.32 -25.94 -13.53
C SER A 547 -3.68 -24.83 -12.71
N GLU A 548 -3.38 -25.12 -11.44
CA GLU A 548 -2.76 -24.16 -10.53
C GLU A 548 -1.34 -23.83 -10.94
N VAL A 549 -0.52 -24.84 -11.27
CA VAL A 549 0.85 -24.65 -11.79
C VAL A 549 0.84 -23.81 -13.08
N MET A 550 -0.14 -24.04 -13.97
CA MET A 550 -0.29 -23.26 -15.19
C MET A 550 -0.67 -21.81 -14.89
N ILE A 551 -1.64 -21.58 -14.01
CA ILE A 551 -2.04 -20.21 -13.60
C ILE A 551 -0.86 -19.47 -12.99
N HIS A 552 -0.12 -20.10 -12.08
CA HIS A 552 1.08 -19.52 -11.49
C HIS A 552 2.13 -19.17 -12.55
N GLN A 553 2.35 -20.03 -13.55
CA GLN A 553 3.30 -19.76 -14.62
C GLN A 553 2.84 -18.63 -15.54
N VAL A 554 1.55 -18.56 -15.85
CA VAL A 554 0.95 -17.46 -16.63
C VAL A 554 1.11 -16.14 -15.89
N ILE A 555 0.74 -16.09 -14.60
CA ILE A 555 0.91 -14.90 -13.75
C ILE A 555 2.38 -14.48 -13.68
N HIS A 556 3.29 -15.46 -13.51
CA HIS A 556 4.73 -15.20 -13.45
C HIS A 556 5.27 -14.66 -14.78
N THR A 557 4.79 -15.16 -15.91
CA THR A 557 5.23 -14.73 -17.24
C THR A 557 4.68 -13.36 -17.61
N ILE A 558 3.41 -13.10 -17.29
CA ILE A 558 2.78 -11.79 -17.47
C ILE A 558 3.37 -10.77 -16.47
N GLY A 559 3.59 -11.19 -15.22
CA GLY A 559 4.20 -10.35 -14.18
C GLY A 559 5.66 -10.02 -14.45
N LYS A 560 6.40 -10.81 -15.22
CA LYS A 560 7.73 -10.43 -15.72
C LYS A 560 7.68 -9.32 -16.75
N SER A 561 6.57 -9.17 -17.46
CA SER A 561 6.38 -8.04 -18.37
C SER A 561 5.81 -6.79 -17.64
N HIS A 562 5.18 -6.96 -16.48
CA HIS A 562 4.56 -5.90 -15.69
C HIS A 562 4.78 -6.08 -14.19
N CYS A 563 5.97 -5.86 -13.69
CA CYS A 563 6.26 -5.79 -12.24
C CYS A 563 6.16 -7.08 -11.43
N TYR A 564 7.19 -7.37 -10.67
CA TYR A 564 7.34 -8.36 -9.58
C TYR A 564 6.24 -8.31 -8.48
N SER A 565 5.08 -7.66 -8.73
CA SER A 565 4.16 -7.16 -7.71
C SER A 565 2.95 -8.04 -7.39
N PHE A 566 2.68 -9.16 -8.07
CA PHE A 566 1.38 -9.85 -7.86
C PHE A 566 1.44 -11.20 -7.14
N ARG A 567 2.60 -11.67 -6.67
CA ARG A 567 2.74 -13.06 -6.21
C ARG A 567 2.22 -13.39 -4.81
N LYS A 568 1.73 -12.47 -3.99
CA LYS A 568 1.34 -12.77 -2.59
C LYS A 568 0.11 -12.06 -2.05
N ARG A 569 -0.88 -11.70 -2.87
CA ARG A 569 -2.15 -11.18 -2.34
C ARG A 569 -3.35 -12.14 -2.49
N PHE A 570 -3.13 -13.35 -3.00
CA PHE A 570 -4.17 -14.36 -3.12
C PHE A 570 -3.63 -15.74 -2.71
N CYS A 571 -3.05 -15.82 -1.56
CA CYS A 571 -2.97 -17.05 -0.76
C CYS A 571 -3.26 -16.67 0.67
#